data_af9afa7de3880eefeb53d77fe408c4fa
#
_entry.id   af9afa7de3880eefeb53d77fe408c4fa
#
_cell.length_a   1.000
_cell.length_b   1.000
_cell.length_c   1.000
_cell.angle_alpha   90.00
_cell.angle_beta   90.00
_cell.angle_gamma   90.00
#
_symmetry.space_group_name_H-M   'P 1'
#
loop_
_entity.id
_entity.type
_entity.pdbx_description
1 polymer ?
#
loop_
_entity_poly.entity_id
_entity_poly.type
_entity_poly.pdbx_seq_one_letter_code
_entity_poly.pdbx_strand_id
1 'polypeptide(L)'
;AKRIGYPVMLKSTAGGGGIGMRLVWNETELKDAYATVSYLAQANFKDAGLYLEKFVENARHIEVQIFGDGQGLVLALGERDCSVQRRNQKVIEETPAPHLNAEQRTYIQGVAVQLMQSVNYRSAGTVEFVMDTDTQQFYFLEVNTRLQVEHGVTEQVFGVDLVEWMVTLGSGDWAAPTEMLAPKGHSIQVRLYAEDPIKNFQPSAGLLTY
;
A
#
# COMPACT_ATOMS: atom_id res chain seq x y z
N ALA A 1 -21.10 -2.44 12.30
CA ALA A 1 -20.17 -2.33 13.42
C ALA A 1 -20.29 -3.49 14.40
N LYS A 2 -21.48 -3.76 15.00
CA LYS A 2 -21.66 -4.81 16.04
C LYS A 2 -21.15 -6.20 15.62
N ARG A 3 -21.31 -6.58 14.33
CA ARG A 3 -20.82 -7.87 13.80
C ARG A 3 -19.29 -7.90 13.62
N ILE A 4 -18.71 -6.76 13.25
CA ILE A 4 -17.27 -6.63 12.99
C ILE A 4 -16.50 -6.48 14.31
N GLY A 5 -17.13 -5.88 15.33
CA GLY A 5 -16.50 -5.46 16.58
C GLY A 5 -15.76 -4.13 16.46
N TYR A 6 -15.84 -3.32 17.53
CA TYR A 6 -15.06 -2.07 17.60
C TYR A 6 -13.59 -2.37 17.98
N PRO A 7 -12.65 -1.46 17.66
CA PRO A 7 -12.83 -0.24 16.89
C PRO A 7 -13.04 -0.53 15.38
N VAL A 8 -13.70 0.40 14.69
CA VAL A 8 -13.92 0.32 13.25
C VAL A 8 -13.54 1.63 12.56
N MET A 9 -13.12 1.54 11.32
CA MET A 9 -12.87 2.68 10.45
C MET A 9 -14.11 2.93 9.59
N LEU A 10 -14.71 4.11 9.69
CA LEU A 10 -15.75 4.58 8.79
C LEU A 10 -15.09 5.26 7.60
N LYS A 11 -15.38 4.80 6.38
CA LYS A 11 -14.77 5.29 5.14
C LYS A 11 -15.82 5.68 4.10
N SER A 12 -15.47 6.68 3.28
CA SER A 12 -16.22 7.00 2.05
C SER A 12 -15.85 6.00 0.94
N THR A 13 -16.85 5.57 0.16
CA THR A 13 -16.66 4.69 -1.02
C THR A 13 -15.82 5.33 -2.12
N ALA A 14 -15.87 6.65 -2.24
CA ALA A 14 -15.13 7.44 -3.23
C ALA A 14 -13.85 8.08 -2.67
N GLY A 15 -13.57 7.91 -1.37
CA GLY A 15 -12.42 8.51 -0.70
C GLY A 15 -11.13 7.74 -0.92
N GLY A 16 -10.01 8.47 -0.93
CA GLY A 16 -8.66 7.92 -0.97
C GLY A 16 -7.67 8.83 -0.23
N GLY A 17 -6.46 8.32 0.07
CA GLY A 17 -5.41 9.11 0.70
C GLY A 17 -5.74 9.63 2.11
N GLY A 18 -6.63 8.97 2.84
CA GLY A 18 -7.00 9.36 4.21
C GLY A 18 -8.12 10.40 4.31
N ILE A 19 -8.63 10.91 3.20
CA ILE A 19 -9.74 11.88 3.18
C ILE A 19 -11.07 11.14 3.28
N GLY A 20 -11.96 11.58 4.19
CA GLY A 20 -13.26 10.95 4.39
C GLY A 20 -13.20 9.65 5.19
N MET A 21 -12.20 9.51 6.07
CA MET A 21 -12.10 8.39 7.01
C MET A 21 -12.18 8.87 8.45
N ARG A 22 -12.80 8.06 9.33
CA ARG A 22 -12.82 8.31 10.76
C ARG A 22 -12.79 7.02 11.56
N LEU A 23 -11.82 6.93 12.47
CA LEU A 23 -11.75 5.87 13.47
C LEU A 23 -12.82 6.11 14.53
N VAL A 24 -13.56 5.05 14.88
CA VAL A 24 -14.63 5.10 15.89
C VAL A 24 -14.54 3.88 16.81
N TRP A 25 -14.66 4.15 18.10
CA TRP A 25 -14.44 3.17 19.15
C TRP A 25 -15.72 2.57 19.73
N ASN A 26 -16.87 3.21 19.45
CA ASN A 26 -18.17 2.78 19.99
C ASN A 26 -19.33 3.29 19.11
N GLU A 27 -20.55 2.82 19.46
CA GLU A 27 -21.75 3.15 18.70
C GLU A 27 -22.12 4.64 18.74
N THR A 28 -21.83 5.34 19.84
CA THR A 28 -22.13 6.78 19.96
C THR A 28 -21.23 7.56 19.00
N GLU A 29 -19.92 7.32 19.03
CA GLU A 29 -18.99 7.95 18.11
C GLU A 29 -19.30 7.63 16.65
N LEU A 30 -19.79 6.40 16.35
CA LEU A 30 -20.17 6.05 14.99
C LEU A 30 -21.34 6.90 14.47
N LYS A 31 -22.35 7.15 15.34
CA LYS A 31 -23.49 7.99 14.96
C LYS A 31 -23.07 9.44 14.68
N ASP A 32 -22.20 10.00 15.52
CA ASP A 32 -21.67 11.36 15.37
C ASP A 32 -20.78 11.47 14.12
N ALA A 33 -19.93 10.46 13.90
CA ALA A 33 -19.03 10.40 12.75
C ALA A 33 -19.77 10.25 11.42
N TYR A 34 -20.90 9.52 11.41
CA TYR A 34 -21.65 9.22 10.18
C TYR A 34 -22.08 10.50 9.44
N ALA A 35 -22.69 11.44 10.15
CA ALA A 35 -23.15 12.69 9.56
C ALA A 35 -21.98 13.51 8.98
N THR A 36 -20.88 13.60 9.72
CA THR A 36 -19.71 14.37 9.31
C THR A 36 -19.02 13.74 8.09
N VAL A 37 -18.79 12.42 8.11
CA VAL A 37 -18.09 11.73 7.01
C VAL A 37 -18.96 11.70 5.75
N SER A 38 -20.29 11.51 5.89
CA SER A 38 -21.22 11.58 4.78
C SER A 38 -21.22 12.96 4.12
N TYR A 39 -21.24 14.02 4.93
CA TYR A 39 -21.18 15.39 4.40
C TYR A 39 -19.86 15.65 3.65
N LEU A 40 -18.72 15.24 4.22
CA LEU A 40 -17.42 15.40 3.59
C LEU A 40 -17.30 14.59 2.29
N ALA A 41 -17.84 13.38 2.29
CA ALA A 41 -17.87 12.53 1.10
C ALA A 41 -18.69 13.18 -0.03
N GLN A 42 -19.89 13.67 0.27
CA GLN A 42 -20.73 14.37 -0.69
C GLN A 42 -20.08 15.65 -1.21
N ALA A 43 -19.43 16.42 -0.32
CA ALA A 43 -18.82 17.71 -0.68
C ALA A 43 -17.58 17.52 -1.58
N ASN A 44 -16.73 16.52 -1.30
CA ASN A 44 -15.45 16.31 -1.99
C ASN A 44 -15.56 15.38 -3.19
N PHE A 45 -16.42 14.36 -3.13
CA PHE A 45 -16.46 13.28 -4.12
C PHE A 45 -17.80 13.18 -4.85
N LYS A 46 -18.80 13.98 -4.46
CA LYS A 46 -20.19 13.91 -4.96
C LYS A 46 -20.85 12.52 -4.78
N ASP A 47 -20.33 11.74 -3.85
CA ASP A 47 -20.82 10.42 -3.46
C ASP A 47 -20.92 10.36 -1.94
N ALA A 48 -22.09 9.96 -1.42
CA ALA A 48 -22.34 9.82 0.02
C ALA A 48 -22.23 8.37 0.51
N GLY A 49 -21.77 7.44 -0.34
CA GLY A 49 -21.57 6.04 0.01
C GLY A 49 -20.53 5.89 1.12
N LEU A 50 -20.88 5.14 2.17
CA LEU A 50 -20.01 4.87 3.31
C LEU A 50 -19.96 3.37 3.58
N TYR A 51 -18.81 2.91 4.08
CA TYR A 51 -18.64 1.53 4.54
C TYR A 51 -17.79 1.47 5.80
N LEU A 52 -17.81 0.32 6.46
CA LEU A 52 -17.07 0.07 7.68
C LEU A 52 -16.04 -1.03 7.48
N GLU A 53 -14.84 -0.79 7.94
CA GLU A 53 -13.79 -1.79 8.04
C GLU A 53 -13.40 -2.04 9.50
N LYS A 54 -12.97 -3.26 9.80
CA LYS A 54 -12.30 -3.53 11.08
C LYS A 54 -11.02 -2.71 11.15
N PHE A 55 -10.84 -1.98 12.24
CA PHE A 55 -9.57 -1.35 12.52
C PHE A 55 -8.66 -2.32 13.27
N VAL A 56 -7.45 -2.48 12.78
CA VAL A 56 -6.41 -3.30 13.39
C VAL A 56 -5.49 -2.38 14.19
N GLU A 57 -5.46 -2.55 15.51
CA GLU A 57 -4.75 -1.64 16.41
C GLU A 57 -3.23 -1.83 16.32
N ASN A 58 -2.78 -3.09 16.35
CA ASN A 58 -1.36 -3.45 16.25
C ASN A 58 -1.07 -3.93 14.82
N ALA A 59 -0.98 -2.98 13.89
CA ALA A 59 -0.88 -3.25 12.47
C ALA A 59 0.53 -3.06 11.92
N ARG A 60 0.92 -3.94 10.98
CA ARG A 60 1.98 -3.67 10.02
C ARG A 60 1.40 -3.45 8.63
N HIS A 61 1.97 -2.51 7.91
CA HIS A 61 1.65 -2.26 6.51
C HIS A 61 2.64 -3.05 5.64
N ILE A 62 2.17 -4.16 5.10
CA ILE A 62 2.96 -5.04 4.23
C ILE A 62 2.38 -4.94 2.81
N GLU A 63 3.25 -4.84 1.83
CA GLU A 63 2.83 -4.73 0.44
C GLU A 63 3.66 -5.62 -0.47
N VAL A 64 3.06 -6.11 -1.55
CA VAL A 64 3.71 -6.97 -2.54
C VAL A 64 3.87 -6.21 -3.85
N GLN A 65 5.11 -6.05 -4.32
CA GLN A 65 5.38 -5.54 -5.65
C GLN A 65 5.01 -6.58 -6.69
N ILE A 66 4.19 -6.19 -7.66
CA ILE A 66 3.83 -7.05 -8.78
C ILE A 66 4.19 -6.39 -10.11
N PHE A 67 4.37 -7.23 -11.13
CA PHE A 67 4.48 -6.84 -12.52
C PHE A 67 3.73 -7.83 -13.40
N GLY A 68 2.82 -7.33 -14.24
CA GLY A 68 2.00 -8.15 -15.12
C GLY A 68 2.19 -7.81 -16.58
N ASP A 69 2.05 -8.84 -17.46
CA ASP A 69 2.15 -8.67 -18.92
C ASP A 69 0.82 -8.28 -19.58
N GLY A 70 -0.30 -8.40 -18.85
CA GLY A 70 -1.65 -8.19 -19.39
C GLY A 70 -2.21 -9.41 -20.13
N GLN A 71 -1.52 -10.55 -20.10
CA GLN A 71 -1.89 -11.79 -20.80
C GLN A 71 -2.01 -12.99 -19.84
N GLY A 72 -2.00 -12.73 -18.55
CA GLY A 72 -2.15 -13.74 -17.50
C GLY A 72 -0.87 -14.05 -16.73
N LEU A 73 0.30 -13.62 -17.19
CA LEU A 73 1.52 -13.69 -16.39
C LEU A 73 1.57 -12.52 -15.40
N VAL A 74 1.73 -12.84 -14.13
CA VAL A 74 2.00 -11.87 -13.07
C VAL A 74 3.16 -12.37 -12.22
N LEU A 75 4.17 -11.54 -12.06
CA LEU A 75 5.34 -11.78 -11.21
C LEU A 75 5.15 -11.06 -9.88
N ALA A 76 5.48 -11.72 -8.77
CA ALA A 76 5.68 -11.09 -7.47
C ALA A 76 7.18 -10.85 -7.27
N LEU A 77 7.55 -9.62 -6.95
CA LEU A 77 8.93 -9.18 -6.69
C LEU A 77 9.11 -8.89 -5.19
N GLY A 78 8.74 -9.86 -4.37
CA GLY A 78 8.83 -9.77 -2.93
C GLY A 78 7.86 -8.78 -2.29
N GLU A 79 8.04 -8.61 -1.01
CA GLU A 79 7.25 -7.73 -0.16
C GLU A 79 8.11 -6.65 0.48
N ARG A 80 7.45 -5.52 0.80
CA ARG A 80 8.03 -4.41 1.58
C ARG A 80 7.25 -4.23 2.87
N ASP A 81 7.94 -3.79 3.91
CA ASP A 81 7.32 -3.25 5.11
C ASP A 81 7.33 -1.72 5.03
N CYS A 82 6.15 -1.13 5.07
CA CYS A 82 5.93 0.31 5.02
C CYS A 82 5.21 0.81 6.28
N SER A 83 5.43 0.16 7.42
CA SER A 83 4.74 0.46 8.68
C SER A 83 5.16 1.77 9.31
N VAL A 84 6.37 2.25 9.02
CA VAL A 84 6.84 3.54 9.54
C VAL A 84 6.20 4.67 8.74
N GLN A 85 5.15 5.23 9.32
CA GLN A 85 4.32 6.24 8.68
C GLN A 85 4.12 7.45 9.58
N ARG A 86 3.91 8.61 8.97
CA ARG A 86 3.48 9.83 9.64
C ARG A 86 2.18 10.34 8.99
N ARG A 87 1.11 10.43 9.77
CA ARG A 87 -0.22 10.85 9.27
C ARG A 87 -0.69 10.00 8.07
N ASN A 88 -0.51 8.68 8.16
CA ASN A 88 -0.80 7.70 7.11
C ASN A 88 0.02 7.86 5.82
N GLN A 89 1.15 8.55 5.87
CA GLN A 89 2.11 8.64 4.78
C GLN A 89 3.35 7.85 5.11
N LYS A 90 3.79 6.98 4.20
CA LYS A 90 5.01 6.18 4.32
C LYS A 90 6.22 7.10 4.46
N VAL A 91 7.15 6.79 5.37
CA VAL A 91 8.36 7.56 5.65
C VAL A 91 9.61 6.70 5.51
N ILE A 92 9.53 5.44 5.92
CA ILE A 92 10.59 4.45 5.76
C ILE A 92 9.97 3.20 5.17
N GLU A 93 10.59 2.68 4.12
CA GLU A 93 10.22 1.43 3.47
C GLU A 93 11.44 0.49 3.43
N GLU A 94 11.22 -0.79 3.71
CA GLU A 94 12.28 -1.79 3.69
C GLU A 94 11.86 -3.10 3.03
N THR A 95 12.81 -3.77 2.40
CA THR A 95 12.61 -5.08 1.78
C THR A 95 13.86 -5.96 1.95
N PRO A 96 13.70 -7.29 2.13
CA PRO A 96 12.46 -8.01 2.45
C PRO A 96 11.86 -7.53 3.78
N ALA A 97 10.53 -7.61 3.92
CA ALA A 97 9.85 -7.19 5.14
C ALA A 97 10.39 -7.97 6.35
N PRO A 98 10.84 -7.31 7.44
CA PRO A 98 11.31 -8.01 8.62
C PRO A 98 10.18 -8.76 9.31
N HIS A 99 10.54 -9.76 10.12
CA HIS A 99 9.63 -10.53 10.96
C HIS A 99 8.58 -11.39 10.23
N LEU A 100 8.57 -11.44 8.89
CA LEU A 100 7.79 -12.42 8.16
C LEU A 100 8.56 -13.74 8.04
N ASN A 101 7.90 -14.85 8.28
CA ASN A 101 8.45 -16.16 7.99
C ASN A 101 8.25 -16.54 6.50
N ALA A 102 8.86 -17.63 6.06
CA ALA A 102 8.80 -18.07 4.67
C ALA A 102 7.36 -18.42 4.21
N GLU A 103 6.56 -18.99 5.08
CA GLU A 103 5.17 -19.35 4.80
C GLU A 103 4.31 -18.10 4.59
N GLN A 104 4.43 -17.11 5.46
CA GLN A 104 3.74 -15.83 5.35
C GLN A 104 4.10 -15.10 4.05
N ARG A 105 5.39 -15.06 3.68
CA ARG A 105 5.85 -14.47 2.42
C ARG A 105 5.24 -15.17 1.21
N THR A 106 5.31 -16.49 1.17
CA THR A 106 4.73 -17.29 0.09
C THR A 106 3.23 -17.06 -0.03
N TYR A 107 2.55 -17.01 1.12
CA TYR A 107 1.11 -16.78 1.17
C TYR A 107 0.69 -15.44 0.57
N ILE A 108 1.25 -14.32 1.06
CA ILE A 108 0.83 -12.99 0.60
C ILE A 108 1.24 -12.74 -0.86
N GLN A 109 2.41 -13.22 -1.29
CA GLN A 109 2.83 -13.11 -2.67
C GLN A 109 1.91 -13.94 -3.59
N GLY A 110 1.55 -15.15 -3.17
CA GLY A 110 0.59 -15.98 -3.91
C GLY A 110 -0.79 -15.35 -4.03
N VAL A 111 -1.30 -14.77 -2.95
CA VAL A 111 -2.58 -14.04 -2.95
C VAL A 111 -2.53 -12.83 -3.89
N ALA A 112 -1.44 -12.05 -3.85
CA ALA A 112 -1.26 -10.91 -4.73
C ALA A 112 -1.22 -11.32 -6.21
N VAL A 113 -0.48 -12.38 -6.54
CA VAL A 113 -0.42 -12.92 -7.91
C VAL A 113 -1.80 -13.38 -8.38
N GLN A 114 -2.51 -14.20 -7.61
CA GLN A 114 -3.84 -14.69 -7.96
C GLN A 114 -4.84 -13.56 -8.19
N LEU A 115 -4.84 -12.56 -7.31
CA LEU A 115 -5.70 -11.39 -7.45
C LEU A 115 -5.44 -10.67 -8.77
N MET A 116 -4.18 -10.41 -9.08
CA MET A 116 -3.81 -9.64 -10.26
C MET A 116 -3.93 -10.44 -11.56
N GLN A 117 -3.76 -11.77 -11.52
CA GLN A 117 -4.05 -12.65 -12.64
C GLN A 117 -5.55 -12.64 -12.99
N SER A 118 -6.44 -12.60 -11.98
CA SER A 118 -7.89 -12.61 -12.21
C SER A 118 -8.39 -11.43 -13.05
N VAL A 119 -7.61 -10.36 -13.14
CA VAL A 119 -7.93 -9.16 -13.92
C VAL A 119 -6.99 -8.95 -15.12
N ASN A 120 -6.14 -9.93 -15.44
CA ASN A 120 -5.12 -9.81 -16.47
C ASN A 120 -4.30 -8.52 -16.33
N TYR A 121 -3.81 -8.27 -15.13
CA TYR A 121 -3.12 -7.01 -14.81
C TYR A 121 -1.92 -6.78 -15.73
N ARG A 122 -1.72 -5.51 -16.12
CA ARG A 122 -0.61 -5.10 -17.00
C ARG A 122 0.20 -3.98 -16.36
N SER A 123 1.53 -4.11 -16.37
CA SER A 123 2.50 -3.14 -15.88
C SER A 123 2.82 -3.32 -14.38
N ALA A 124 3.57 -2.37 -13.80
CA ALA A 124 3.92 -2.37 -12.39
C ALA A 124 2.71 -1.98 -11.52
N GLY A 125 2.58 -2.66 -10.39
CA GLY A 125 1.56 -2.36 -9.39
C GLY A 125 1.95 -2.91 -8.03
N THR A 126 1.18 -2.57 -7.00
CA THR A 126 1.43 -3.00 -5.64
C THR A 126 0.12 -3.41 -4.99
N VAL A 127 0.13 -4.59 -4.36
CA VAL A 127 -0.99 -5.08 -3.55
C VAL A 127 -0.67 -4.85 -2.08
N GLU A 128 -1.47 -4.06 -1.40
CA GLU A 128 -1.25 -3.65 -0.02
C GLU A 128 -2.10 -4.48 0.95
N PHE A 129 -1.49 -4.83 2.08
CA PHE A 129 -2.10 -5.60 3.16
C PHE A 129 -1.85 -4.94 4.50
N VAL A 130 -2.82 -5.10 5.40
CA VAL A 130 -2.63 -4.87 6.83
C VAL A 130 -2.39 -6.22 7.49
N MET A 131 -1.26 -6.37 8.16
CA MET A 131 -0.97 -7.53 9.00
C MET A 131 -1.27 -7.18 10.45
N ASP A 132 -2.16 -7.94 11.06
CA ASP A 132 -2.40 -7.88 12.50
C ASP A 132 -1.27 -8.62 13.24
N THR A 133 -0.50 -7.91 14.06
CA THR A 133 0.65 -8.50 14.76
C THR A 133 0.26 -9.43 15.89
N ASP A 134 -0.96 -9.31 16.43
CA ASP A 134 -1.44 -10.15 17.52
C ASP A 134 -1.93 -11.51 17.01
N THR A 135 -2.64 -11.50 15.88
CA THR A 135 -3.21 -12.72 15.27
C THR A 135 -2.36 -13.27 14.13
N GLN A 136 -1.38 -12.52 13.65
CA GLN A 136 -0.54 -12.83 12.48
C GLN A 136 -1.35 -13.00 11.18
N GLN A 137 -2.55 -12.44 11.10
CA GLN A 137 -3.42 -12.52 9.93
C GLN A 137 -3.21 -11.32 9.01
N PHE A 138 -3.33 -11.56 7.71
CA PHE A 138 -3.26 -10.53 6.69
C PHE A 138 -4.66 -10.20 6.18
N TYR A 139 -4.90 -8.91 6.05
CA TYR A 139 -6.13 -8.38 5.47
C TYR A 139 -5.78 -7.54 4.25
N PHE A 140 -6.49 -7.77 3.16
CA PHE A 140 -6.34 -6.95 1.95
C PHE A 140 -6.74 -5.50 2.24
N LEU A 141 -5.93 -4.56 1.78
CA LEU A 141 -6.19 -3.12 1.94
C LEU A 141 -6.60 -2.49 0.62
N GLU A 142 -5.70 -2.46 -0.35
CA GLU A 142 -5.94 -1.89 -1.68
C GLU A 142 -4.93 -2.35 -2.72
N VAL A 143 -5.20 -2.01 -3.99
CA VAL A 143 -4.22 -2.16 -5.08
C VAL A 143 -3.86 -0.78 -5.62
N ASN A 144 -2.57 -0.47 -5.65
CA ASN A 144 -2.06 0.69 -6.35
C ASN A 144 -1.67 0.28 -7.77
N THR A 145 -2.47 0.70 -8.75
CA THR A 145 -2.31 0.34 -10.17
C THR A 145 -1.31 1.25 -10.88
N ARG A 146 -0.19 1.50 -10.26
CA ARG A 146 0.89 2.37 -10.73
C ARG A 146 2.20 2.02 -10.03
N LEU A 147 3.31 2.50 -10.58
CA LEU A 147 4.58 2.50 -9.88
C LEU A 147 4.49 3.42 -8.65
N GLN A 148 5.06 2.97 -7.53
CA GLN A 148 5.10 3.74 -6.29
C GLN A 148 6.51 4.26 -6.00
N VAL A 149 6.62 5.25 -5.10
CA VAL A 149 7.89 5.89 -4.72
C VAL A 149 8.90 4.87 -4.18
N GLU A 150 8.42 3.89 -3.44
CA GLU A 150 9.18 2.84 -2.76
C GLU A 150 9.65 1.68 -3.66
N HIS A 151 9.41 1.74 -4.97
CA HIS A 151 9.83 0.69 -5.90
C HIS A 151 11.35 0.43 -5.89
N GLY A 152 12.13 1.49 -5.64
CA GLY A 152 13.59 1.42 -5.69
C GLY A 152 14.21 0.41 -4.73
N VAL A 153 13.64 0.18 -3.55
CA VAL A 153 14.16 -0.86 -2.62
C VAL A 153 13.99 -2.25 -3.20
N THR A 154 12.87 -2.51 -3.90
CA THR A 154 12.64 -3.78 -4.60
C THR A 154 13.65 -3.97 -5.74
N GLU A 155 13.87 -2.94 -6.55
CA GLU A 155 14.85 -2.99 -7.65
C GLU A 155 16.25 -3.33 -7.17
N GLN A 156 16.69 -2.71 -6.07
CA GLN A 156 18.00 -2.98 -5.47
C GLN A 156 18.16 -4.44 -5.03
N VAL A 157 17.12 -5.03 -4.47
CA VAL A 157 17.17 -6.38 -3.91
C VAL A 157 17.00 -7.46 -4.99
N PHE A 158 16.19 -7.18 -6.02
CA PHE A 158 15.94 -8.14 -7.11
C PHE A 158 16.83 -7.94 -8.33
N GLY A 159 17.56 -6.84 -8.42
CA GLY A 159 18.42 -6.52 -9.56
C GLY A 159 17.65 -6.29 -10.86
N VAL A 160 16.50 -5.61 -10.76
CA VAL A 160 15.64 -5.28 -11.90
C VAL A 160 15.43 -3.78 -12.00
N ASP A 161 15.04 -3.29 -13.17
CA ASP A 161 14.57 -1.92 -13.41
C ASP A 161 13.10 -1.96 -13.84
N LEU A 162 12.21 -1.59 -12.92
CA LEU A 162 10.76 -1.61 -13.17
C LEU A 162 10.33 -0.55 -14.18
N VAL A 163 11.05 0.57 -14.26
CA VAL A 163 10.77 1.62 -15.23
C VAL A 163 11.14 1.13 -16.64
N GLU A 164 12.29 0.49 -16.79
CA GLU A 164 12.68 -0.15 -18.06
C GLU A 164 11.65 -1.21 -18.47
N TRP A 165 11.21 -2.05 -17.53
CA TRP A 165 10.17 -3.05 -17.80
C TRP A 165 8.85 -2.42 -18.26
N MET A 166 8.45 -1.31 -17.64
CA MET A 166 7.23 -0.59 -18.04
C MET A 166 7.34 -0.02 -19.45
N VAL A 167 8.50 0.56 -19.80
CA VAL A 167 8.77 1.13 -21.12
C VAL A 167 8.80 0.03 -22.19
N THR A 168 9.56 -1.04 -21.95
CA THR A 168 9.68 -2.16 -22.88
C THR A 168 8.37 -2.93 -23.04
N LEU A 169 7.57 -3.07 -21.96
CA LEU A 169 6.22 -3.62 -22.04
C LEU A 169 5.31 -2.71 -22.90
N GLY A 170 5.47 -1.38 -22.78
CA GLY A 170 4.72 -0.41 -23.55
C GLY A 170 5.03 -0.49 -25.05
N SER A 171 6.30 -0.67 -25.42
CA SER A 171 6.74 -0.84 -26.83
C SER A 171 6.46 -2.23 -27.40
N GLY A 172 6.14 -3.21 -26.56
CA GLY A 172 5.92 -4.60 -26.98
C GLY A 172 7.17 -5.48 -27.00
N ASP A 173 8.30 -4.97 -26.48
CA ASP A 173 9.60 -5.64 -26.50
C ASP A 173 9.93 -6.34 -25.16
N TRP A 174 9.08 -6.21 -24.14
CA TRP A 174 9.32 -6.83 -22.85
C TRP A 174 9.25 -8.35 -22.92
N ALA A 175 10.24 -9.00 -22.36
CA ALA A 175 10.28 -10.45 -22.18
C ALA A 175 10.35 -10.76 -20.68
N ALA A 176 9.57 -11.75 -20.27
CA ALA A 176 9.61 -12.22 -18.89
C ALA A 176 11.01 -12.79 -18.56
N PRO A 177 11.52 -12.57 -17.34
CA PRO A 177 12.75 -13.19 -16.89
C PRO A 177 12.70 -14.72 -17.05
N THR A 178 13.74 -15.30 -17.61
CA THR A 178 13.85 -16.75 -17.82
C THR A 178 14.29 -17.50 -16.56
N GLU A 179 14.90 -16.77 -15.63
CA GLU A 179 15.34 -17.31 -14.35
C GLU A 179 14.41 -16.84 -13.22
N MET A 180 14.30 -17.66 -12.17
CA MET A 180 13.56 -17.30 -10.98
C MET A 180 14.27 -16.12 -10.27
N LEU A 181 13.56 -15.02 -10.15
CA LEU A 181 14.05 -13.87 -9.41
C LEU A 181 14.01 -14.14 -7.90
N ALA A 182 15.15 -14.02 -7.25
CA ALA A 182 15.28 -14.19 -5.82
C ALA A 182 15.90 -12.93 -5.19
N PRO A 183 15.42 -12.51 -4.02
CA PRO A 183 15.97 -11.33 -3.36
C PRO A 183 17.42 -11.58 -2.90
N LYS A 184 18.28 -10.57 -3.06
CA LYS A 184 19.67 -10.57 -2.61
C LYS A 184 19.89 -9.41 -1.65
N GLY A 185 20.16 -9.75 -0.38
CA GLY A 185 20.40 -8.75 0.66
C GLY A 185 19.14 -8.01 1.12
N HIS A 186 19.30 -6.78 1.54
CA HIS A 186 18.27 -5.92 2.10
C HIS A 186 18.43 -4.50 1.57
N SER A 187 17.33 -3.77 1.46
CA SER A 187 17.33 -2.37 1.09
C SER A 187 16.33 -1.58 1.93
N ILE A 188 16.73 -0.36 2.30
CA ILE A 188 15.90 0.57 3.08
C ILE A 188 15.87 1.90 2.34
N GLN A 189 14.69 2.47 2.18
CA GLN A 189 14.47 3.81 1.67
C GLN A 189 13.92 4.71 2.77
N VAL A 190 14.36 5.94 2.79
CA VAL A 190 13.84 6.99 3.68
C VAL A 190 13.38 8.18 2.84
N ARG A 191 12.18 8.68 3.12
CA ARG A 191 11.68 9.90 2.49
C ARG A 191 12.14 11.12 3.27
N LEU A 192 12.87 11.99 2.60
CA LEU A 192 13.28 13.28 3.16
C LEU A 192 12.28 14.35 2.75
N TYR A 193 11.81 15.10 3.74
CA TYR A 193 10.87 16.21 3.54
C TYR A 193 11.50 17.52 4.00
N ALA A 194 11.46 18.55 3.14
CA ALA A 194 11.80 19.91 3.52
C ALA A 194 10.59 20.50 4.28
N GLU A 195 10.63 20.41 5.61
CA GLU A 195 9.55 20.84 6.51
C GLU A 195 10.10 21.63 7.69
N ASP A 196 9.31 22.53 8.24
CA ASP A 196 9.63 23.30 9.43
C ASP A 196 9.00 22.66 10.68
N PRO A 197 9.78 22.01 11.57
CA PRO A 197 9.24 21.36 12.77
C PRO A 197 8.56 22.35 13.75
N ILE A 198 9.05 23.60 13.77
CA ILE A 198 8.51 24.64 14.67
C ILE A 198 7.10 25.04 14.23
N LYS A 199 6.84 25.00 12.92
CA LYS A 199 5.53 25.30 12.33
C LYS A 199 4.69 24.05 12.10
N ASN A 200 4.77 23.07 12.99
CA ASN A 200 4.02 21.82 12.92
C ASN A 200 4.25 21.07 11.60
N PHE A 201 5.50 21.02 11.15
CA PHE A 201 5.92 20.34 9.92
C PHE A 201 5.22 20.88 8.66
N GLN A 202 5.04 22.19 8.57
CA GLN A 202 4.60 22.81 7.32
C GLN A 202 5.68 22.64 6.24
N PRO A 203 5.28 22.38 4.99
CA PRO A 203 6.24 22.31 3.89
C PRO A 203 7.04 23.61 3.77
N SER A 204 8.35 23.49 3.63
CA SER A 204 9.29 24.59 3.47
C SER A 204 9.91 24.50 2.07
N ALA A 205 9.41 25.33 1.16
CA ALA A 205 9.97 25.41 -0.17
C ALA A 205 11.29 26.21 -0.16
N GLY A 206 12.27 25.78 -0.94
CA GLY A 206 13.56 26.43 -1.07
C GLY A 206 14.37 25.90 -2.23
N LEU A 207 15.45 26.62 -2.55
CA LEU A 207 16.42 26.17 -3.54
C LEU A 207 17.35 25.13 -2.89
N LEU A 208 17.54 23.98 -3.53
CA LEU A 208 18.59 23.04 -3.17
C LEU A 208 19.94 23.63 -3.61
N THR A 209 20.79 23.92 -2.65
CA THR A 209 22.17 24.35 -2.89
C THR A 209 23.09 23.19 -2.54
N TYR A 210 24.02 22.88 -3.45
CA TYR A 210 25.08 21.89 -3.26
C TYR A 210 26.21 22.44 -2.41
#